data_a876318e979268e31455dc4a0b101961
#
_entry.id   a876318e979268e31455dc4a0b101961
#
_cell.length_a   1.000
_cell.length_b   1.000
_cell.length_c   1.000
_cell.angle_alpha   90.00
_cell.angle_beta   90.00
_cell.angle_gamma   90.00
#
_symmetry.space_group_name_H-M   'P 1'
#
loop_
_entity.id
_entity.type
_entity.pdbx_description
1 polymer ?
#
loop_
_entity_poly.entity_id
_entity_poly.type
_entity_poly.pdbx_seq_one_letter_code
_entity_poly.pdbx_strand_id
1 'polypeptide(L)'
;MANFFPRWTNILPLKIAVCLGVAGASVVVGFTYYATPKAQRVGYMPSQPIPYDHALHVNQLGMDCRYCHSFVEHSGHANVPSASTCWNCHQHVRTDSDKLQPLRRAFDKDYEHYDGEPIKWVRIHQSPDYVFFNHSAHVNRGVSCESC
;
A
#
# COMPACT_ATOMS: atom_id res chain seq x y z
N MET A 1 -33.84 -37.97 46.60
CA MET A 1 -34.46 -37.26 45.45
C MET A 1 -33.75 -37.73 44.18
N ALA A 2 -34.47 -38.31 43.25
CA ALA A 2 -33.89 -38.81 41.98
C ALA A 2 -33.54 -37.61 41.10
N ASN A 3 -32.29 -37.48 40.69
CA ASN A 3 -31.91 -36.49 39.71
C ASN A 3 -32.47 -36.90 38.34
N PHE A 4 -33.46 -36.19 37.86
CA PHE A 4 -34.11 -36.43 36.57
C PHE A 4 -33.15 -36.23 35.37
N PHE A 5 -32.10 -35.45 35.54
CA PHE A 5 -31.14 -35.14 34.48
C PHE A 5 -29.72 -35.62 34.82
N PRO A 6 -28.98 -36.14 33.85
CA PRO A 6 -27.57 -36.50 34.06
C PRO A 6 -26.72 -35.30 34.49
N ARG A 7 -25.67 -35.53 35.27
CA ARG A 7 -24.81 -34.44 35.84
C ARG A 7 -24.24 -33.50 34.79
N TRP A 8 -24.02 -33.97 33.58
CA TRP A 8 -23.47 -33.14 32.52
C TRP A 8 -24.41 -32.00 32.07
N THR A 9 -25.70 -32.10 32.28
CA THR A 9 -26.67 -31.06 31.93
C THR A 9 -26.49 -29.81 32.77
N ASN A 10 -25.92 -29.90 33.96
CA ASN A 10 -25.66 -28.75 34.81
C ASN A 10 -24.55 -27.85 34.26
N ILE A 11 -23.67 -28.40 33.42
CA ILE A 11 -22.56 -27.67 32.79
C ILE A 11 -22.96 -27.19 31.39
N LEU A 12 -24.06 -27.69 30.81
CA LEU A 12 -24.50 -27.36 29.48
C LEU A 12 -24.77 -25.86 29.28
N PRO A 13 -25.48 -25.14 30.19
CA PRO A 13 -25.68 -23.70 30.04
C PRO A 13 -24.38 -22.92 30.02
N LEU A 14 -23.40 -23.30 30.83
CA LEU A 14 -22.10 -22.66 30.81
C LEU A 14 -21.35 -22.91 29.52
N LYS A 15 -21.37 -24.13 28.99
CA LYS A 15 -20.76 -24.46 27.70
C LYS A 15 -21.39 -23.66 26.56
N ILE A 16 -22.72 -23.56 26.53
CA ILE A 16 -23.45 -22.75 25.53
C ILE A 16 -23.04 -21.28 25.64
N ALA A 17 -23.02 -20.71 26.85
CA ALA A 17 -22.62 -19.34 27.07
C ALA A 17 -21.20 -19.06 26.60
N VAL A 18 -20.26 -19.95 26.90
CA VAL A 18 -18.87 -19.85 26.43
C VAL A 18 -18.80 -19.93 24.90
N CYS A 19 -19.47 -20.88 24.28
CA CYS A 19 -19.51 -21.01 22.81
C CYS A 19 -20.09 -19.77 22.14
N LEU A 20 -21.20 -19.23 22.66
CA LEU A 20 -21.80 -18.00 22.12
C LEU A 20 -20.89 -16.79 22.34
N GLY A 21 -20.24 -16.71 23.49
CA GLY A 21 -19.27 -15.64 23.76
C GLY A 21 -18.08 -15.69 22.79
N VAL A 22 -17.51 -16.86 22.57
CA VAL A 22 -16.40 -17.04 21.60
C VAL A 22 -16.87 -16.74 20.18
N ALA A 23 -18.02 -17.25 19.78
CA ALA A 23 -18.57 -16.98 18.45
C ALA A 23 -18.84 -15.48 18.25
N GLY A 24 -19.47 -14.81 19.21
CA GLY A 24 -19.71 -13.38 19.19
C GLY A 24 -18.43 -12.56 19.13
N ALA A 25 -17.44 -12.89 19.96
CA ALA A 25 -16.13 -12.26 19.93
C ALA A 25 -15.43 -12.43 18.57
N SER A 26 -15.50 -13.63 18.00
CA SER A 26 -14.92 -13.92 16.67
C SER A 26 -15.58 -13.09 15.56
N VAL A 27 -16.90 -12.93 15.60
CA VAL A 27 -17.64 -12.07 14.66
C VAL A 27 -17.22 -10.61 14.80
N VAL A 28 -17.16 -10.10 16.02
CA VAL A 28 -16.73 -8.70 16.29
C VAL A 28 -15.30 -8.46 15.82
N VAL A 29 -14.38 -9.37 16.15
CA VAL A 29 -12.97 -9.26 15.71
C VAL A 29 -12.88 -9.33 14.20
N GLY A 30 -13.57 -10.28 13.56
CA GLY A 30 -13.59 -10.44 12.11
C GLY A 30 -14.15 -9.18 11.42
N PHE A 31 -15.28 -8.67 11.89
CA PHE A 31 -15.89 -7.46 11.34
C PHE A 31 -14.96 -6.24 11.55
N THR A 32 -14.40 -6.08 12.74
CA THR A 32 -13.48 -4.97 13.02
C THR A 32 -12.24 -5.04 12.15
N TYR A 33 -11.71 -6.23 11.93
CA TYR A 33 -10.51 -6.43 11.10
C TYR A 33 -10.76 -6.14 9.62
N TYR A 34 -11.89 -6.61 9.05
CA TYR A 34 -12.15 -6.54 7.61
C TYR A 34 -12.98 -5.33 7.16
N ALA A 35 -13.82 -4.77 8.02
CA ALA A 35 -14.77 -3.71 7.65
C ALA A 35 -14.39 -2.31 8.16
N THR A 36 -13.35 -2.18 8.99
CA THR A 36 -12.93 -0.87 9.51
C THR A 36 -11.91 -0.18 8.60
N PRO A 37 -11.70 1.14 8.73
CA PRO A 37 -10.68 1.89 8.00
C PRO A 37 -9.27 1.31 8.13
N LYS A 38 -8.95 0.65 9.24
CA LYS A 38 -7.67 -0.03 9.44
C LYS A 38 -7.45 -1.17 8.43
N ALA A 39 -8.49 -1.95 8.12
CA ALA A 39 -8.44 -2.99 7.11
C ALA A 39 -8.38 -2.40 5.69
N GLN A 40 -8.98 -1.24 5.48
CA GLN A 40 -8.93 -0.48 4.23
C GLN A 40 -7.61 0.30 4.06
N ARG A 41 -6.65 0.08 4.94
CA ARG A 41 -5.30 0.65 4.89
C ARG A 41 -5.23 2.18 5.04
N VAL A 42 -6.19 2.80 5.68
CA VAL A 42 -6.11 4.24 6.02
C VAL A 42 -4.89 4.48 6.93
N GLY A 43 -3.98 5.37 6.52
CA GLY A 43 -2.74 5.64 7.23
C GLY A 43 -1.65 4.57 7.07
N TYR A 44 -1.83 3.62 6.16
CA TYR A 44 -0.81 2.61 5.86
C TYR A 44 0.37 3.25 5.12
N MET A 45 1.52 3.30 5.77
CA MET A 45 2.77 3.88 5.25
C MET A 45 3.92 2.86 5.37
N PRO A 46 3.96 1.85 4.50
CA PRO A 46 5.06 0.88 4.51
C PRO A 46 6.35 1.52 4.03
N SER A 47 7.49 0.99 4.48
CA SER A 47 8.77 1.32 3.87
C SER A 47 8.80 0.80 2.43
N GLN A 48 9.29 1.64 1.51
CA GLN A 48 9.46 1.29 0.11
C GLN A 48 10.88 0.78 -0.14
N PRO A 49 11.11 -0.02 -1.20
CA PRO A 49 12.45 -0.48 -1.57
C PRO A 49 13.45 0.66 -1.80
N ILE A 50 12.96 1.77 -2.34
CA ILE A 50 13.70 3.03 -2.43
C ILE A 50 12.91 4.08 -1.63
N PRO A 51 13.50 4.72 -0.62
CA PRO A 51 12.83 5.76 0.16
C PRO A 51 12.78 7.06 -0.66
N TYR A 52 11.87 7.11 -1.63
CA TYR A 52 11.66 8.27 -2.48
C TYR A 52 11.02 9.41 -1.70
N ASP A 53 11.55 10.61 -1.88
CA ASP A 53 11.07 11.82 -1.22
C ASP A 53 10.55 12.82 -2.27
N HIS A 54 9.23 12.99 -2.32
CA HIS A 54 8.58 13.95 -3.20
C HIS A 54 8.96 15.39 -2.85
N ALA A 55 9.08 15.72 -1.56
CA ALA A 55 9.43 17.09 -1.14
C ALA A 55 10.80 17.49 -1.66
N LEU A 56 11.77 16.58 -1.65
CA LEU A 56 13.08 16.83 -2.23
C LEU A 56 12.99 17.09 -3.75
N HIS A 57 12.33 16.21 -4.50
CA HIS A 57 12.33 16.28 -5.95
C HIS A 57 11.44 17.42 -6.48
N VAL A 58 10.27 17.61 -5.91
CA VAL A 58 9.29 18.60 -6.39
C VAL A 58 9.55 19.97 -5.75
N ASN A 59 9.61 20.06 -4.41
CA ASN A 59 9.67 21.36 -3.75
C ASN A 59 11.07 21.96 -3.77
N GLN A 60 12.13 21.13 -3.59
CA GLN A 60 13.50 21.67 -3.53
C GLN A 60 14.16 21.72 -4.90
N LEU A 61 13.96 20.72 -5.75
CA LEU A 61 14.57 20.67 -7.09
C LEU A 61 13.66 21.23 -8.19
N GLY A 62 12.40 21.53 -7.88
CA GLY A 62 11.44 22.13 -8.83
C GLY A 62 11.03 21.21 -9.98
N MET A 63 11.09 19.89 -9.79
CA MET A 63 10.69 18.94 -10.83
C MET A 63 9.16 18.92 -11.00
N ASP A 64 8.70 18.94 -12.25
CA ASP A 64 7.28 18.80 -12.58
C ASP A 64 6.80 17.37 -12.27
N CYS A 65 5.60 17.26 -11.69
CA CYS A 65 4.96 15.97 -11.37
C CYS A 65 4.84 15.05 -12.60
N ARG A 66 4.58 15.63 -13.76
CA ARG A 66 4.35 14.93 -15.03
C ARG A 66 5.63 14.37 -15.64
N TYR A 67 6.80 14.81 -15.19
CA TYR A 67 8.06 14.19 -15.60
C TYR A 67 8.09 12.71 -15.18
N CYS A 68 7.63 12.42 -13.96
CA CYS A 68 7.55 11.07 -13.44
C CYS A 68 6.20 10.40 -13.70
N HIS A 69 5.09 11.14 -13.61
CA HIS A 69 3.72 10.65 -13.82
C HIS A 69 3.22 11.04 -15.23
N SER A 70 3.97 10.67 -16.26
CA SER A 70 3.82 11.16 -17.63
C SER A 70 2.47 10.88 -18.30
N PHE A 71 1.74 9.85 -17.87
CA PHE A 71 0.45 9.46 -18.46
C PHE A 71 -0.76 9.82 -17.61
N VAL A 72 -0.58 10.58 -16.52
CA VAL A 72 -1.66 10.90 -15.58
C VAL A 72 -2.84 11.65 -16.22
N GLU A 73 -2.59 12.41 -17.28
CA GLU A 73 -3.63 13.14 -18.03
C GLU A 73 -4.44 12.25 -18.98
N HIS A 74 -3.95 11.06 -19.29
CA HIS A 74 -4.55 10.13 -20.26
C HIS A 74 -5.00 8.82 -19.60
N SER A 75 -4.54 8.52 -18.40
CA SER A 75 -4.79 7.26 -17.71
C SER A 75 -5.71 7.43 -16.51
N GLY A 76 -6.51 6.41 -16.22
CA GLY A 76 -7.22 6.30 -14.96
C GLY A 76 -6.28 6.11 -13.76
N HIS A 77 -5.03 5.76 -13.99
CA HIS A 77 -4.01 5.54 -12.96
C HIS A 77 -3.00 6.69 -12.93
N ALA A 78 -2.42 6.99 -11.76
CA ALA A 78 -1.37 7.99 -11.61
C ALA A 78 -0.07 7.62 -12.36
N ASN A 79 0.09 6.37 -12.73
CA ASN A 79 1.25 5.83 -13.42
C ASN A 79 2.55 6.01 -12.63
N VAL A 80 2.90 5.02 -11.81
CA VAL A 80 4.20 4.97 -11.14
C VAL A 80 5.31 4.92 -12.22
N PRO A 81 6.32 5.81 -12.17
CA PRO A 81 7.36 5.85 -13.18
C PRO A 81 8.18 4.56 -13.20
N SER A 82 8.64 4.20 -14.38
CA SER A 82 9.59 3.09 -14.53
C SER A 82 10.95 3.44 -13.92
N ALA A 83 11.73 2.44 -13.59
CA ALA A 83 13.09 2.63 -13.05
C ALA A 83 13.99 3.44 -14.01
N SER A 84 13.76 3.35 -15.34
CA SER A 84 14.47 4.14 -16.33
C SER A 84 14.33 5.65 -16.13
N THR A 85 13.16 6.11 -15.71
CA THR A 85 12.93 7.53 -15.42
C THR A 85 13.86 8.03 -14.30
N CYS A 86 14.00 7.23 -13.25
CA CYS A 86 14.91 7.54 -12.15
C CYS A 86 16.38 7.48 -12.61
N TRP A 87 16.70 6.48 -13.45
CA TRP A 87 18.05 6.26 -13.95
C TRP A 87 18.57 7.39 -14.82
N ASN A 88 17.70 8.12 -15.54
CA ASN A 88 18.09 9.29 -16.33
C ASN A 88 18.99 10.27 -15.57
N CYS A 89 18.73 10.47 -14.28
CA CYS A 89 19.52 11.34 -13.42
C CYS A 89 20.49 10.56 -12.52
N HIS A 90 20.00 9.47 -11.91
CA HIS A 90 20.75 8.75 -10.88
C HIS A 90 21.92 7.91 -11.40
N GLN A 91 22.10 7.76 -12.69
CA GLN A 91 23.33 7.27 -13.28
C GLN A 91 24.52 8.23 -13.06
N HIS A 92 24.25 9.52 -12.79
CA HIS A 92 25.27 10.54 -12.58
C HIS A 92 25.14 11.26 -11.21
N VAL A 93 23.96 11.20 -10.59
CA VAL A 93 23.65 11.93 -9.38
C VAL A 93 23.45 10.95 -8.23
N ARG A 94 24.20 11.16 -7.12
CA ARG A 94 24.18 10.35 -5.91
C ARG A 94 24.44 8.86 -6.16
N THR A 95 25.34 8.60 -7.07
CA THR A 95 25.73 7.23 -7.49
C THR A 95 26.17 6.34 -6.32
N ASP A 96 26.75 6.93 -5.27
CA ASP A 96 27.26 6.19 -4.10
C ASP A 96 26.25 6.01 -2.98
N SER A 97 24.98 6.40 -3.21
CA SER A 97 23.96 6.31 -2.17
C SER A 97 23.46 4.88 -1.98
N ASP A 98 23.56 4.37 -0.76
CA ASP A 98 23.01 3.06 -0.40
C ASP A 98 21.50 2.95 -0.66
N LYS A 99 20.79 4.07 -0.56
CA LYS A 99 19.35 4.14 -0.83
C LYS A 99 18.99 3.85 -2.28
N LEU A 100 19.95 4.00 -3.20
CA LEU A 100 19.76 3.78 -4.64
C LEU A 100 20.28 2.41 -5.11
N GLN A 101 20.75 1.57 -4.22
CA GLN A 101 21.18 0.22 -4.58
C GLN A 101 20.09 -0.58 -5.33
N PRO A 102 18.79 -0.56 -4.94
CA PRO A 102 17.77 -1.26 -5.72
C PRO A 102 17.60 -0.73 -7.15
N LEU A 103 17.84 0.57 -7.37
CA LEU A 103 17.83 1.16 -8.71
C LEU A 103 19.04 0.70 -9.53
N ARG A 104 20.24 0.68 -8.93
CA ARG A 104 21.46 0.18 -9.59
C ARG A 104 21.32 -1.29 -9.94
N ARG A 105 20.80 -2.10 -9.06
CA ARG A 105 20.51 -3.53 -9.34
C ARG A 105 19.59 -3.70 -10.54
N ALA A 106 18.59 -2.85 -10.67
CA ALA A 106 17.63 -2.94 -11.76
C ALA A 106 18.17 -2.42 -13.11
N PHE A 107 19.12 -1.48 -13.10
CA PHE A 107 19.44 -0.73 -14.31
C PHE A 107 20.93 -0.61 -14.65
N ASP A 108 21.83 -0.61 -13.67
CA ASP A 108 23.27 -0.43 -13.84
C ASP A 108 23.95 -1.77 -14.19
N LYS A 109 24.22 -1.99 -15.46
CA LYS A 109 24.84 -3.23 -15.94
C LYS A 109 26.28 -3.46 -15.43
N ASP A 110 26.94 -2.39 -15.00
CA ASP A 110 28.30 -2.44 -14.47
C ASP A 110 28.31 -2.62 -12.94
N TYR A 111 27.13 -2.65 -12.32
CA TYR A 111 27.01 -2.88 -10.89
C TYR A 111 27.15 -4.37 -10.56
N GLU A 112 28.00 -4.69 -9.60
CA GLU A 112 28.31 -6.09 -9.19
C GLU A 112 27.06 -6.93 -8.89
N HIS A 113 26.02 -6.29 -8.36
CA HIS A 113 24.76 -6.98 -8.00
C HIS A 113 23.63 -6.71 -9.00
N TYR A 114 23.96 -6.38 -10.25
CA TYR A 114 22.97 -6.19 -11.30
C TYR A 114 22.17 -7.49 -11.53
N ASP A 115 20.83 -7.37 -11.50
CA ASP A 115 19.92 -8.49 -11.76
C ASP A 115 18.89 -8.18 -12.87
N GLY A 116 18.74 -6.91 -13.24
CA GLY A 116 17.76 -6.46 -14.24
C GLY A 116 16.30 -6.57 -13.79
N GLU A 117 16.08 -6.93 -12.53
CA GLU A 117 14.73 -7.10 -12.00
C GLU A 117 14.05 -5.76 -11.70
N PRO A 118 12.74 -5.64 -11.99
CA PRO A 118 12.02 -4.41 -11.69
C PRO A 118 11.92 -4.17 -10.19
N ILE A 119 11.91 -2.88 -9.80
CA ILE A 119 11.74 -2.48 -8.40
C ILE A 119 10.36 -2.90 -7.92
N LYS A 120 10.29 -3.70 -6.87
CA LYS A 120 9.05 -4.24 -6.31
C LYS A 120 8.43 -3.23 -5.33
N TRP A 121 7.79 -2.21 -5.88
CA TRP A 121 7.08 -1.21 -5.07
C TRP A 121 5.93 -1.82 -4.27
N VAL A 122 5.77 -1.37 -3.03
CA VAL A 122 4.63 -1.75 -2.20
C VAL A 122 3.45 -0.85 -2.50
N ARG A 123 2.34 -1.44 -2.96
CA ARG A 123 1.12 -0.69 -3.25
C ARG A 123 0.51 -0.15 -1.97
N ILE A 124 0.31 1.16 -1.89
CA ILE A 124 -0.27 1.87 -0.73
C ILE A 124 -1.78 2.09 -0.95
N HIS A 125 -2.13 2.77 -2.03
CA HIS A 125 -3.51 3.14 -2.30
C HIS A 125 -4.29 1.97 -2.90
N GLN A 126 -5.40 1.65 -2.28
CA GLN A 126 -6.32 0.61 -2.74
C GLN A 126 -7.75 1.09 -2.49
N SER A 127 -8.44 1.45 -3.54
CA SER A 127 -9.87 1.70 -3.48
C SER A 127 -10.64 0.39 -3.37
N PRO A 128 -11.79 0.35 -2.69
CA PRO A 128 -12.70 -0.78 -2.76
C PRO A 128 -13.14 -1.06 -4.21
N ASP A 129 -13.48 -2.31 -4.52
CA ASP A 129 -13.78 -2.76 -5.89
C ASP A 129 -14.98 -2.04 -6.53
N TYR A 130 -15.85 -1.43 -5.71
CA TYR A 130 -17.00 -0.64 -6.18
C TYR A 130 -16.68 0.86 -6.39
N VAL A 131 -15.44 1.29 -6.15
CA VAL A 131 -15.00 2.68 -6.35
C VAL A 131 -14.12 2.77 -7.60
N PHE A 132 -14.62 3.46 -8.60
CA PHE A 132 -13.89 3.74 -9.83
C PHE A 132 -13.30 5.15 -9.75
N PHE A 133 -11.99 5.24 -9.58
CA PHE A 133 -11.29 6.53 -9.60
C PHE A 133 -10.51 6.68 -10.90
N ASN A 134 -10.64 7.85 -11.51
CA ASN A 134 -9.95 8.18 -12.76
C ASN A 134 -9.11 9.45 -12.56
N HIS A 135 -7.79 9.32 -12.54
CA HIS A 135 -6.87 10.44 -12.38
C HIS A 135 -7.01 11.46 -13.52
N SER A 136 -7.09 11.03 -14.77
CA SER A 136 -7.16 11.95 -15.92
C SER A 136 -8.39 12.86 -15.87
N ALA A 137 -9.52 12.36 -15.39
CA ALA A 137 -10.73 13.17 -15.25
C ALA A 137 -10.57 14.31 -14.22
N HIS A 138 -9.82 14.07 -13.15
CA HIS A 138 -9.55 15.06 -12.10
C HIS A 138 -8.48 16.06 -12.54
N VAL A 139 -7.35 15.56 -13.06
CA VAL A 139 -6.23 16.38 -13.50
C VAL A 139 -6.64 17.32 -14.62
N ASN A 140 -7.38 16.83 -15.62
CA ASN A 140 -7.85 17.66 -16.75
C ASN A 140 -8.92 18.69 -16.33
N ARG A 141 -9.49 18.56 -15.15
CA ARG A 141 -10.39 19.56 -14.54
C ARG A 141 -9.67 20.54 -13.62
N GLY A 142 -8.34 20.47 -13.54
CA GLY A 142 -7.52 21.37 -12.77
C GLY A 142 -7.44 21.04 -11.27
N VAL A 143 -7.79 19.81 -10.87
CA VAL A 143 -7.53 19.36 -9.50
C VAL A 143 -6.02 19.19 -9.32
N SER A 144 -5.45 19.90 -8.34
CA SER A 144 -4.02 19.81 -8.06
C SER A 144 -3.63 18.43 -7.55
N CYS A 145 -2.45 17.95 -7.96
CA CYS A 145 -1.88 16.70 -7.47
C CYS A 145 -1.67 16.69 -5.95
N GLU A 146 -1.42 17.87 -5.37
CA GLU A 146 -1.21 18.04 -3.93
C GLU A 146 -2.52 18.02 -3.12
N SER A 147 -3.67 18.06 -3.77
CA SER A 147 -4.99 18.07 -3.12
C SER A 147 -5.43 16.69 -2.65
N CYS A 148 -4.71 15.64 -3.04
CA CYS A 148 -4.98 14.25 -2.70
C CYS A 148 -3.85 13.65 -1.88
#